data_aa66c5cd9db840fd3318274fd005b535
#
_entry.id   aa66c5cd9db840fd3318274fd005b535
#
_cell.length_a   1.000
_cell.length_b   1.000
_cell.length_c   1.000
_cell.angle_alpha   90.00
_cell.angle_beta   90.00
_cell.angle_gamma   90.00
#
_symmetry.space_group_name_H-M   'P 1'
#
loop_
_entity.id
_entity.type
_entity.pdbx_description
1 polymer ?
#
loop_
_entity_poly.entity_id
_entity_poly.type
_entity_poly.pdbx_seq_one_letter_code
_entity_poly.pdbx_strand_id
1 'polypeptide(L)'
;MAETVRVFLSGKGPIAGKTAPGYLIYGEEMYWHRKAIDALSAAFGGEKETVAGDEITWEAMRELLMQPSFFGPRLWVVRDAKPLFAAKSAIPSIDSISPGNCLVLSCTVKGNPAPKSFMKAWQDLGCRVLESPIPTFGDAAAFVSETLGMRKLRIGRDALDRLILLTGRSLDRLESEIEKICLYMGEQDPATPRATRAVTVEVVAACVSEDPEKTPFNFIDAVSSKNAAESLQEMRDLRTRGANPIMLLSMMANHFGLTWRAKESSQRGIPQASLGKALGVHPYSAKKALQQSKHWSYAQMETAMYLMLQSDESIKRGRIDPDLSVENLLVALSKLG
;
A
#
# COMPACT_ATOMS: atom_id res chain seq x y z
N MET A 1 -20.05 -10.00 -7.49
CA MET A 1 -18.86 -9.50 -6.73
C MET A 1 -17.81 -9.07 -7.74
N ALA A 2 -17.08 -7.99 -7.47
CA ALA A 2 -15.95 -7.62 -8.30
C ALA A 2 -14.86 -8.70 -8.19
N GLU A 3 -14.24 -9.03 -9.30
CA GLU A 3 -13.08 -9.93 -9.34
C GLU A 3 -11.83 -9.12 -8.98
N THR A 4 -10.89 -9.71 -8.23
CA THR A 4 -9.63 -9.01 -8.00
C THR A 4 -8.75 -9.02 -9.24
N VAL A 5 -7.97 -7.95 -9.46
CA VAL A 5 -7.03 -7.88 -10.59
C VAL A 5 -6.04 -9.04 -10.56
N ARG A 6 -5.59 -9.47 -9.38
CA ARG A 6 -4.69 -10.62 -9.24
C ARG A 6 -5.31 -11.90 -9.80
N VAL A 7 -6.58 -12.18 -9.48
CA VAL A 7 -7.31 -13.35 -10.00
C VAL A 7 -7.51 -13.21 -11.51
N PHE A 8 -7.86 -12.03 -11.98
CA PHE A 8 -7.99 -11.75 -13.42
C PHE A 8 -6.70 -12.06 -14.19
N LEU A 9 -5.55 -11.64 -13.69
CA LEU A 9 -4.26 -11.86 -14.36
C LEU A 9 -3.73 -13.29 -14.22
N SER A 10 -3.95 -13.95 -13.06
CA SER A 10 -3.53 -15.34 -12.83
C SER A 10 -4.46 -16.36 -13.43
N GLY A 11 -5.71 -15.99 -13.72
CA GLY A 11 -6.72 -16.81 -14.37
C GLY A 11 -6.37 -17.04 -15.84
N LYS A 12 -7.16 -16.64 -16.76
CA LYS A 12 -6.85 -16.71 -18.18
C LYS A 12 -6.53 -15.32 -18.77
N GLY A 13 -6.31 -14.31 -17.93
CA GLY A 13 -5.98 -12.96 -18.36
C GLY A 13 -6.87 -12.41 -19.49
N PRO A 14 -6.57 -11.27 -20.06
CA PRO A 14 -7.20 -10.86 -21.30
C PRO A 14 -6.62 -11.71 -22.43
N ILE A 15 -7.51 -12.46 -23.14
CA ILE A 15 -7.12 -13.26 -24.31
C ILE A 15 -7.19 -12.36 -25.53
N ALA A 16 -6.17 -12.39 -26.36
CA ALA A 16 -6.15 -11.65 -27.63
C ALA A 16 -7.44 -11.94 -28.43
N GLY A 17 -8.12 -10.87 -28.85
CA GLY A 17 -9.38 -10.96 -29.62
C GLY A 17 -10.63 -11.32 -28.80
N LYS A 18 -10.56 -11.49 -27.48
CA LYS A 18 -11.69 -11.76 -26.58
C LYS A 18 -11.72 -10.84 -25.37
N THR A 19 -11.43 -9.58 -25.56
CA THR A 19 -11.50 -8.56 -24.51
C THR A 19 -12.95 -8.09 -24.33
N ALA A 20 -13.31 -7.76 -23.09
CA ALA A 20 -14.58 -7.09 -22.84
C ALA A 20 -14.58 -5.68 -23.44
N PRO A 21 -15.76 -5.10 -23.75
CA PRO A 21 -15.84 -3.73 -24.30
C PRO A 21 -15.31 -2.68 -23.33
N GLY A 22 -15.32 -2.97 -22.03
CA GLY A 22 -14.77 -2.04 -21.03
C GLY A 22 -14.35 -2.73 -19.74
N TYR A 23 -13.49 -2.03 -19.00
CA TYR A 23 -12.95 -2.43 -17.70
C TYR A 23 -13.00 -1.25 -16.72
N LEU A 24 -13.57 -1.45 -15.54
CA LEU A 24 -13.45 -0.53 -14.42
C LEU A 24 -12.49 -1.17 -13.40
N ILE A 25 -11.32 -0.57 -13.23
CA ILE A 25 -10.31 -0.98 -12.25
C ILE A 25 -10.34 0.03 -11.11
N TYR A 26 -10.59 -0.43 -9.88
CA TYR A 26 -10.61 0.45 -8.71
C TYR A 26 -9.91 -0.20 -7.51
N GLY A 27 -9.39 0.64 -6.62
CA GLY A 27 -8.67 0.21 -5.42
C GLY A 27 -7.46 1.08 -5.15
N GLU A 28 -6.79 0.78 -4.05
CA GLU A 28 -5.67 1.62 -3.57
C GLU A 28 -4.29 1.10 -4.02
N GLU A 29 -4.19 -0.13 -4.55
CA GLU A 29 -2.90 -0.71 -4.98
C GLU A 29 -2.65 -0.49 -6.47
N MET A 30 -1.87 0.53 -6.78
CA MET A 30 -1.57 0.99 -8.15
C MET A 30 -0.79 -0.01 -8.98
N TYR A 31 0.01 -0.87 -8.36
CA TYR A 31 0.72 -1.95 -9.04
C TYR A 31 -0.21 -2.79 -9.91
N TRP A 32 -1.33 -3.20 -9.35
CA TRP A 32 -2.30 -4.02 -10.08
C TRP A 32 -3.02 -3.24 -11.18
N HIS A 33 -3.29 -1.93 -10.99
CA HIS A 33 -3.83 -1.07 -12.05
C HIS A 33 -2.91 -1.07 -13.26
N ARG A 34 -1.61 -0.81 -13.04
CA ARG A 34 -0.61 -0.81 -14.11
C ARG A 34 -0.51 -2.17 -14.80
N LYS A 35 -0.37 -3.26 -14.04
CA LYS A 35 -0.27 -4.61 -14.60
C LYS A 35 -1.51 -5.02 -15.41
N ALA A 36 -2.71 -4.64 -14.95
CA ALA A 36 -3.94 -4.90 -15.71
C ALA A 36 -4.00 -4.11 -17.00
N ILE A 37 -3.66 -2.83 -16.96
CA ILE A 37 -3.64 -1.96 -18.16
C ILE A 37 -2.60 -2.47 -19.18
N ASP A 38 -1.42 -2.88 -18.72
CA ASP A 38 -0.37 -3.41 -19.59
C ASP A 38 -0.80 -4.73 -20.23
N ALA A 39 -1.39 -5.64 -19.45
CA ALA A 39 -1.90 -6.91 -19.97
C ALA A 39 -3.06 -6.71 -20.97
N LEU A 40 -3.97 -5.76 -20.69
CA LEU A 40 -5.04 -5.39 -21.61
C LEU A 40 -4.48 -4.78 -22.88
N SER A 41 -3.51 -3.88 -22.78
CA SER A 41 -2.85 -3.27 -23.93
C SER A 41 -2.18 -4.32 -24.83
N ALA A 42 -1.45 -5.26 -24.23
CA ALA A 42 -0.81 -6.35 -24.95
C ALA A 42 -1.82 -7.28 -25.65
N ALA A 43 -2.93 -7.60 -24.96
CA ALA A 43 -3.96 -8.48 -25.52
C ALA A 43 -4.80 -7.79 -26.60
N PHE A 44 -4.98 -6.48 -26.51
CA PHE A 44 -5.73 -5.69 -27.47
C PHE A 44 -4.97 -5.52 -28.79
N GLY A 45 -3.65 -5.39 -28.73
CA GLY A 45 -2.77 -5.37 -29.91
C GLY A 45 -2.92 -4.12 -30.80
N GLY A 46 -3.56 -3.07 -30.25
CA GLY A 46 -3.84 -1.83 -30.95
C GLY A 46 -3.20 -0.61 -30.30
N GLU A 47 -3.61 0.56 -30.72
CA GLU A 47 -3.17 1.84 -30.18
C GLU A 47 -3.72 2.07 -28.78
N LYS A 48 -2.86 2.46 -27.83
CA LYS A 48 -3.28 2.85 -26.46
C LYS A 48 -3.24 4.35 -26.32
N GLU A 49 -4.39 4.93 -26.05
CA GLU A 49 -4.53 6.34 -25.70
C GLU A 49 -4.87 6.51 -24.23
N THR A 50 -4.22 7.48 -23.58
CA THR A 50 -4.38 7.71 -22.14
C THR A 50 -4.76 9.16 -21.90
N VAL A 51 -5.82 9.37 -21.14
CA VAL A 51 -6.34 10.69 -20.76
C VAL A 51 -6.60 10.74 -19.25
N ALA A 52 -6.47 11.91 -18.62
CA ALA A 52 -6.84 12.08 -17.22
C ALA A 52 -8.35 12.26 -17.06
N GLY A 53 -8.92 11.79 -15.95
CA GLY A 53 -10.37 11.83 -15.72
C GLY A 53 -10.96 13.21 -15.50
N ASP A 54 -10.14 14.21 -15.20
CA ASP A 54 -10.49 15.62 -15.08
C ASP A 54 -10.36 16.38 -16.41
N GLU A 55 -9.70 15.80 -17.41
CA GLU A 55 -9.48 16.38 -18.73
C GLU A 55 -10.54 15.94 -19.76
N ILE A 56 -11.42 15.02 -19.40
CA ILE A 56 -12.42 14.47 -20.31
C ILE A 56 -13.81 14.41 -19.68
N THR A 57 -14.84 14.63 -20.48
CA THR A 57 -16.25 14.43 -20.10
C THR A 57 -16.79 13.12 -20.66
N TRP A 58 -17.92 12.64 -20.09
CA TRP A 58 -18.59 11.46 -20.63
C TRP A 58 -19.06 11.63 -22.07
N GLU A 59 -19.53 12.83 -22.42
CA GLU A 59 -19.97 13.16 -23.78
C GLU A 59 -18.82 13.01 -24.76
N ALA A 60 -17.66 13.60 -24.48
CA ALA A 60 -16.48 13.51 -25.31
C ALA A 60 -15.95 12.05 -25.39
N MET A 61 -15.93 11.32 -24.26
CA MET A 61 -15.54 9.92 -24.26
C MET A 61 -16.47 9.05 -25.10
N ARG A 62 -17.79 9.29 -25.02
CA ARG A 62 -18.76 8.59 -25.84
C ARG A 62 -18.54 8.82 -27.32
N GLU A 63 -18.28 10.05 -27.75
CA GLU A 63 -17.98 10.37 -29.15
C GLU A 63 -16.76 9.59 -29.64
N LEU A 64 -15.69 9.54 -28.84
CA LEU A 64 -14.47 8.78 -29.16
C LEU A 64 -14.73 7.27 -29.27
N LEU A 65 -15.54 6.71 -28.37
CA LEU A 65 -15.87 5.28 -28.36
C LEU A 65 -16.81 4.86 -29.51
N MET A 66 -17.63 5.78 -30.00
CA MET A 66 -18.51 5.51 -31.13
C MET A 66 -17.83 5.64 -32.50
N GLN A 67 -16.68 6.30 -32.56
CA GLN A 67 -15.94 6.43 -33.81
C GLN A 67 -15.33 5.08 -34.22
N PRO A 68 -15.57 4.61 -35.44
CA PRO A 68 -14.90 3.40 -35.93
C PRO A 68 -13.39 3.62 -35.98
N SER A 69 -12.64 2.65 -35.50
CA SER A 69 -11.19 2.69 -35.62
C SER A 69 -10.76 2.20 -37.00
N PHE A 70 -10.26 3.11 -37.86
CA PHE A 70 -9.79 2.78 -39.19
C PHE A 70 -8.39 2.15 -39.23
N PHE A 71 -7.61 2.36 -38.15
CA PHE A 71 -6.20 1.92 -38.06
C PHE A 71 -5.97 0.73 -37.14
N GLY A 72 -7.03 0.04 -36.73
CA GLY A 72 -6.98 -1.10 -35.83
C GLY A 72 -7.62 -0.85 -34.50
N PRO A 73 -7.56 -1.82 -33.56
CA PRO A 73 -8.17 -1.70 -32.26
C PRO A 73 -7.61 -0.53 -31.42
N ARG A 74 -8.46 0.17 -30.68
CA ARG A 74 -8.06 1.26 -29.77
C ARG A 74 -8.41 0.98 -28.32
N LEU A 75 -7.43 1.12 -27.45
CA LEU A 75 -7.59 1.03 -26.00
C LEU A 75 -7.55 2.42 -25.38
N TRP A 76 -8.70 2.89 -24.94
CA TRP A 76 -8.83 4.15 -24.20
C TRP A 76 -8.61 3.90 -22.73
N VAL A 77 -7.65 4.57 -22.11
CA VAL A 77 -7.36 4.47 -20.68
C VAL A 77 -7.62 5.82 -20.02
N VAL A 78 -8.64 5.89 -19.19
CA VAL A 78 -8.90 7.06 -18.35
C VAL A 78 -8.25 6.84 -17.00
N ARG A 79 -7.19 7.63 -16.69
CA ARG A 79 -6.53 7.62 -15.39
C ARG A 79 -7.30 8.53 -14.42
N ASP A 80 -7.41 8.09 -13.18
CA ASP A 80 -8.17 8.77 -12.12
C ASP A 80 -9.57 9.19 -12.58
N ALA A 81 -10.33 8.20 -13.06
CA ALA A 81 -11.68 8.42 -13.62
C ALA A 81 -12.74 8.82 -12.56
N LYS A 82 -12.36 9.02 -11.29
CA LYS A 82 -13.29 9.46 -10.23
C LYS A 82 -14.10 10.72 -10.58
N PRO A 83 -13.53 11.78 -11.19
CA PRO A 83 -14.30 12.96 -11.59
C PRO A 83 -15.48 12.65 -12.52
N LEU A 84 -15.34 11.66 -13.39
CA LEU A 84 -16.43 11.22 -14.28
C LEU A 84 -17.66 10.70 -13.53
N PHE A 85 -17.50 10.18 -12.31
CA PHE A 85 -18.58 9.68 -11.46
C PHE A 85 -19.16 10.76 -10.53
N ALA A 86 -18.48 11.87 -10.36
CA ALA A 86 -18.92 12.99 -9.53
C ALA A 86 -19.87 13.94 -10.28
N ALA A 87 -19.87 13.91 -11.59
CA ALA A 87 -20.75 14.73 -12.41
C ALA A 87 -22.21 14.32 -12.16
N LYS A 88 -23.06 15.32 -11.83
CA LYS A 88 -24.53 15.15 -11.71
C LYS A 88 -25.22 14.86 -13.05
N SER A 89 -24.52 15.00 -14.17
CA SER A 89 -24.98 14.60 -15.49
C SER A 89 -25.21 13.11 -15.51
N ALA A 90 -26.35 12.71 -16.05
CA ALA A 90 -26.70 11.31 -16.24
C ALA A 90 -25.48 10.58 -16.82
N ILE A 91 -25.08 9.50 -16.17
CA ILE A 91 -24.11 8.57 -16.74
C ILE A 91 -24.71 8.21 -18.11
N PRO A 92 -24.06 8.62 -19.21
CA PRO A 92 -24.63 8.30 -20.52
C PRO A 92 -24.74 6.80 -20.59
N SER A 93 -25.85 6.34 -21.12
CA SER A 93 -25.92 4.97 -21.56
C SER A 93 -24.75 4.78 -22.55
N ILE A 94 -23.73 4.03 -22.14
CA ILE A 94 -22.74 3.51 -23.09
C ILE A 94 -23.49 2.41 -23.84
N ASP A 95 -24.44 2.82 -24.70
CA ASP A 95 -25.31 1.89 -25.39
C ASP A 95 -24.57 1.12 -26.47
N SER A 96 -23.41 1.63 -26.88
CA SER A 96 -22.54 0.94 -27.83
C SER A 96 -21.13 1.47 -27.77
N ILE A 97 -20.18 0.56 -27.63
CA ILE A 97 -18.77 0.78 -27.95
C ILE A 97 -18.56 0.20 -29.34
N SER A 98 -18.06 1.01 -30.29
CA SER A 98 -17.78 0.52 -31.65
C SER A 98 -16.85 -0.69 -31.59
N PRO A 99 -17.09 -1.73 -32.41
CA PRO A 99 -16.17 -2.85 -32.51
C PRO A 99 -14.74 -2.37 -32.78
N GLY A 100 -13.80 -2.88 -31.98
CA GLY A 100 -12.40 -2.45 -32.07
C GLY A 100 -12.02 -1.38 -31.03
N ASN A 101 -12.96 -0.77 -30.30
CA ASN A 101 -12.65 0.09 -29.15
C ASN A 101 -12.83 -0.66 -27.83
N CYS A 102 -12.01 -0.28 -26.82
CA CYS A 102 -12.15 -0.74 -25.46
C CYS A 102 -11.88 0.41 -24.49
N LEU A 103 -12.67 0.52 -23.44
CA LEU A 103 -12.51 1.57 -22.43
C LEU A 103 -12.02 0.97 -21.11
N VAL A 104 -10.93 1.50 -20.58
CA VAL A 104 -10.43 1.20 -19.24
C VAL A 104 -10.57 2.44 -18.37
N LEU A 105 -11.36 2.33 -17.30
CA LEU A 105 -11.49 3.36 -16.26
C LEU A 105 -10.68 2.92 -15.05
N SER A 106 -9.69 3.72 -14.66
CA SER A 106 -8.83 3.45 -13.51
C SER A 106 -9.10 4.47 -12.40
N CYS A 107 -9.43 3.99 -11.19
CA CYS A 107 -9.76 4.83 -10.03
C CYS A 107 -8.98 4.43 -8.79
N THR A 108 -8.10 5.30 -8.31
CA THR A 108 -7.36 5.09 -7.06
C THR A 108 -8.21 5.54 -5.87
N VAL A 109 -9.06 4.66 -5.36
CA VAL A 109 -10.00 4.96 -4.27
C VAL A 109 -10.20 3.78 -3.34
N LYS A 110 -10.52 4.08 -2.08
CA LYS A 110 -11.00 3.08 -1.14
C LYS A 110 -12.48 2.80 -1.39
N GLY A 111 -12.77 1.55 -1.77
CA GLY A 111 -14.13 1.13 -2.10
C GLY A 111 -14.57 1.51 -3.51
N ASN A 112 -15.84 1.27 -3.81
CA ASN A 112 -16.40 1.46 -5.15
C ASN A 112 -16.50 2.95 -5.53
N PRO A 113 -15.90 3.40 -6.64
CA PRO A 113 -15.93 4.80 -7.07
C PRO A 113 -17.23 5.22 -7.72
N ALA A 114 -18.02 4.27 -8.22
CA ALA A 114 -19.15 4.52 -9.09
C ALA A 114 -20.50 4.24 -8.41
N PRO A 115 -21.58 4.93 -8.80
CA PRO A 115 -22.94 4.62 -8.34
C PRO A 115 -23.36 3.19 -8.69
N LYS A 116 -24.23 2.59 -7.86
CA LYS A 116 -24.73 1.22 -8.09
C LYS A 116 -25.43 1.08 -9.45
N SER A 117 -26.14 2.11 -9.90
CA SER A 117 -26.80 2.15 -11.22
C SER A 117 -25.79 2.02 -12.36
N PHE A 118 -24.67 2.75 -12.27
CA PHE A 118 -23.58 2.64 -13.25
C PHE A 118 -22.98 1.24 -13.26
N MET A 119 -22.68 0.71 -12.10
CA MET A 119 -22.07 -0.63 -11.97
C MET A 119 -22.94 -1.70 -12.63
N LYS A 120 -24.26 -1.60 -12.45
CA LYS A 120 -25.20 -2.50 -13.09
C LYS A 120 -25.21 -2.34 -14.61
N ALA A 121 -25.40 -1.11 -15.10
CA ALA A 121 -25.38 -0.82 -16.54
C ALA A 121 -24.06 -1.25 -17.20
N TRP A 122 -22.93 -1.01 -16.51
CA TRP A 122 -21.59 -1.41 -16.97
C TRP A 122 -21.47 -2.93 -17.14
N GLN A 123 -22.01 -3.70 -16.20
CA GLN A 123 -22.01 -5.17 -16.27
C GLN A 123 -23.00 -5.69 -17.32
N ASP A 124 -24.18 -5.07 -17.45
CA ASP A 124 -25.19 -5.43 -18.45
C ASP A 124 -24.65 -5.27 -19.88
N LEU A 125 -23.69 -4.36 -20.11
CA LEU A 125 -22.96 -4.20 -21.37
C LEU A 125 -21.83 -5.23 -21.60
N GLY A 126 -21.67 -6.17 -20.70
CA GLY A 126 -20.57 -7.15 -20.76
C GLY A 126 -19.22 -6.61 -20.31
N CYS A 127 -19.17 -5.39 -19.74
CA CYS A 127 -17.95 -4.82 -19.21
C CYS A 127 -17.58 -5.44 -17.86
N ARG A 128 -16.30 -5.46 -17.53
CA ARG A 128 -15.77 -6.07 -16.31
C ARG A 128 -15.45 -5.04 -15.24
N VAL A 129 -15.53 -5.49 -14.00
CA VAL A 129 -15.17 -4.69 -12.82
C VAL A 129 -14.11 -5.44 -12.04
N LEU A 130 -12.96 -4.80 -11.87
CA LEU A 130 -11.77 -5.37 -11.25
C LEU A 130 -11.41 -4.57 -9.99
N GLU A 131 -11.22 -5.27 -8.88
CA GLU A 131 -10.82 -4.66 -7.62
C GLU A 131 -9.33 -4.85 -7.36
N SER A 132 -8.68 -3.78 -6.89
CA SER A 132 -7.26 -3.72 -6.55
C SER A 132 -7.08 -3.31 -5.07
N PRO A 133 -7.41 -4.21 -4.12
CA PRO A 133 -7.30 -3.89 -2.70
C PRO A 133 -5.84 -3.81 -2.25
N ILE A 134 -5.61 -3.06 -1.16
CA ILE A 134 -4.30 -3.09 -0.49
C ILE A 134 -3.97 -4.53 -0.09
N PRO A 135 -2.79 -5.06 -0.45
CA PRO A 135 -2.40 -6.41 -0.11
C PRO A 135 -2.39 -6.65 1.39
N THR A 136 -2.78 -7.84 1.81
CA THR A 136 -2.50 -8.32 3.16
C THR A 136 -0.99 -8.59 3.32
N PHE A 137 -0.52 -8.79 4.56
CA PHE A 137 0.87 -9.21 4.77
C PHE A 137 1.18 -10.56 4.10
N GLY A 138 0.20 -11.47 4.08
CA GLY A 138 0.33 -12.74 3.38
C GLY A 138 0.46 -12.58 1.87
N ASP A 139 -0.32 -11.67 1.27
CA ASP A 139 -0.24 -11.37 -0.16
C ASP A 139 1.10 -10.74 -0.54
N ALA A 140 1.59 -9.80 0.28
CA ALA A 140 2.90 -9.18 0.09
C ALA A 140 4.04 -10.22 0.20
N ALA A 141 3.96 -11.13 1.18
CA ALA A 141 4.94 -12.20 1.36
C ALA A 141 4.94 -13.18 0.18
N ALA A 142 3.76 -13.55 -0.30
CA ALA A 142 3.63 -14.41 -1.49
C ALA A 142 4.19 -13.70 -2.73
N PHE A 143 3.88 -12.42 -2.93
CA PHE A 143 4.40 -11.62 -4.04
C PHE A 143 5.93 -11.57 -4.06
N VAL A 144 6.56 -11.27 -2.91
CA VAL A 144 8.03 -11.23 -2.79
C VAL A 144 8.63 -12.60 -3.12
N SER A 145 8.07 -13.67 -2.56
CA SER A 145 8.57 -15.03 -2.78
C SER A 145 8.42 -15.48 -4.22
N GLU A 146 7.28 -15.18 -4.85
CA GLU A 146 7.01 -15.48 -6.26
C GLU A 146 7.95 -14.70 -7.18
N THR A 147 8.11 -13.38 -6.94
CA THR A 147 8.93 -12.49 -7.79
C THR A 147 10.40 -12.85 -7.71
N LEU A 148 10.93 -13.12 -6.52
CA LEU A 148 12.30 -13.62 -6.34
C LEU A 148 12.49 -15.02 -6.94
N GLY A 149 11.47 -15.89 -6.81
CA GLY A 149 11.47 -17.22 -7.41
C GLY A 149 11.61 -17.20 -8.94
N MET A 150 10.94 -16.26 -9.63
CA MET A 150 11.10 -16.05 -11.08
C MET A 150 12.54 -15.65 -11.46
N ARG A 151 13.27 -14.99 -10.55
CA ARG A 151 14.68 -14.61 -10.70
C ARG A 151 15.63 -15.68 -10.16
N LYS A 152 15.12 -16.90 -9.82
CA LYS A 152 15.87 -18.03 -9.24
C LYS A 152 16.54 -17.71 -7.90
N LEU A 153 15.99 -16.77 -7.14
CA LEU A 153 16.40 -16.41 -5.78
C LEU A 153 15.41 -16.99 -4.76
N ARG A 154 15.89 -17.28 -3.57
CA ARG A 154 15.06 -17.67 -2.43
C ARG A 154 15.27 -16.67 -1.31
N ILE A 155 14.24 -16.41 -0.52
CA ILE A 155 14.32 -15.53 0.63
C ILE A 155 13.98 -16.33 1.90
N GLY A 156 14.79 -16.19 2.93
CA GLY A 156 14.52 -16.73 4.25
C GLY A 156 13.40 -15.95 4.93
N ARG A 157 12.69 -16.59 5.88
CA ARG A 157 11.55 -16.00 6.57
C ARG A 157 11.91 -14.69 7.27
N ASP A 158 13.03 -14.65 7.98
CA ASP A 158 13.47 -13.47 8.71
C ASP A 158 13.82 -12.31 7.76
N ALA A 159 14.45 -12.62 6.61
CA ALA A 159 14.74 -11.64 5.57
C ALA A 159 13.47 -11.13 4.90
N LEU A 160 12.48 -11.99 4.64
CA LEU A 160 11.17 -11.64 4.10
C LEU A 160 10.40 -10.73 5.05
N ASP A 161 10.34 -11.10 6.33
CA ASP A 161 9.70 -10.30 7.37
C ASP A 161 10.39 -8.93 7.50
N ARG A 162 11.73 -8.89 7.45
CA ARG A 162 12.50 -7.64 7.47
C ARG A 162 12.22 -6.77 6.25
N LEU A 163 12.18 -7.35 5.05
CA LEU A 163 11.89 -6.63 3.81
C LEU A 163 10.50 -5.97 3.87
N ILE A 164 9.46 -6.74 4.20
CA ILE A 164 8.08 -6.21 4.28
C ILE A 164 7.95 -5.18 5.40
N LEU A 165 8.68 -5.36 6.49
CA LEU A 165 8.72 -4.42 7.59
C LEU A 165 9.25 -3.05 7.15
N LEU A 166 10.35 -3.03 6.40
CA LEU A 166 10.99 -1.80 5.92
C LEU A 166 10.21 -1.12 4.79
N THR A 167 9.68 -1.92 3.85
CA THR A 167 9.03 -1.43 2.63
C THR A 167 7.53 -1.18 2.79
N GLY A 168 6.90 -1.86 3.74
CA GLY A 168 5.45 -1.95 3.87
C GLY A 168 4.85 -2.96 2.89
N ARG A 169 3.56 -2.78 2.56
CA ARG A 169 2.79 -3.73 1.74
C ARG A 169 2.57 -3.27 0.30
N SER A 170 3.06 -2.09 -0.07
CA SER A 170 2.95 -1.58 -1.44
C SER A 170 3.74 -2.47 -2.38
N LEU A 171 3.07 -3.04 -3.38
CA LEU A 171 3.72 -3.95 -4.33
C LEU A 171 4.67 -3.22 -5.27
N ASP A 172 4.39 -1.97 -5.63
CA ASP A 172 5.30 -1.14 -6.41
C ASP A 172 6.65 -0.95 -5.71
N ARG A 173 6.60 -0.66 -4.40
CA ARG A 173 7.82 -0.51 -3.60
C ARG A 173 8.54 -1.84 -3.44
N LEU A 174 7.79 -2.92 -3.14
CA LEU A 174 8.37 -4.25 -3.04
C LEU A 174 9.03 -4.68 -4.35
N GLU A 175 8.41 -4.41 -5.52
CA GLU A 175 9.00 -4.67 -6.84
C GLU A 175 10.34 -3.92 -6.99
N SER A 176 10.36 -2.62 -6.67
CA SER A 176 11.59 -1.81 -6.76
C SER A 176 12.69 -2.29 -5.81
N GLU A 177 12.36 -2.68 -4.59
CA GLU A 177 13.33 -3.22 -3.63
C GLU A 177 13.86 -4.59 -4.08
N ILE A 178 12.98 -5.44 -4.62
CA ILE A 178 13.37 -6.74 -5.19
C ILE A 178 14.33 -6.53 -6.38
N GLU A 179 14.09 -5.54 -7.24
CA GLU A 179 14.99 -5.23 -8.35
C GLU A 179 16.37 -4.82 -7.84
N LYS A 180 16.45 -3.96 -6.82
CA LYS A 180 17.73 -3.59 -6.19
C LYS A 180 18.45 -4.79 -5.57
N ILE A 181 17.71 -5.67 -4.88
CA ILE A 181 18.27 -6.92 -4.34
C ILE A 181 18.82 -7.80 -5.47
N CYS A 182 18.08 -7.94 -6.58
CA CYS A 182 18.53 -8.73 -7.72
C CYS A 182 19.80 -8.16 -8.35
N LEU A 183 19.88 -6.84 -8.49
CA LEU A 183 21.07 -6.14 -9.00
C LEU A 183 22.27 -6.29 -8.06
N TYR A 184 22.06 -6.14 -6.76
CA TYR A 184 23.11 -6.30 -5.74
C TYR A 184 23.68 -7.72 -5.71
N MET A 185 22.81 -8.72 -5.82
CA MET A 185 23.24 -10.11 -5.87
C MET A 185 23.90 -10.49 -7.19
N GLY A 186 23.81 -9.62 -8.19
CA GLY A 186 24.37 -9.77 -9.52
C GLY A 186 23.70 -10.85 -10.35
N GLU A 187 23.94 -10.82 -11.66
CA GLU A 187 23.81 -12.01 -12.51
C GLU A 187 24.94 -12.94 -12.13
N GLN A 188 24.71 -13.76 -11.12
CA GLN A 188 25.74 -14.70 -10.68
C GLN A 188 26.08 -15.63 -11.83
N ASP A 189 27.39 -15.78 -12.05
CA ASP A 189 27.99 -16.73 -12.96
C ASP A 189 27.20 -18.05 -12.96
N PRO A 190 26.80 -18.57 -14.14
CA PRO A 190 26.10 -19.84 -14.28
C PRO A 190 26.79 -21.02 -13.59
N ALA A 191 28.10 -20.90 -13.33
CA ALA A 191 28.91 -21.89 -12.60
C ALA A 191 28.63 -21.91 -11.08
N THR A 192 28.00 -20.89 -10.50
CA THR A 192 27.71 -20.87 -9.05
C THR A 192 26.53 -21.80 -8.72
N PRO A 193 26.69 -22.75 -7.78
CA PRO A 193 25.64 -23.70 -7.43
C PRO A 193 24.36 -23.00 -6.99
N ARG A 194 23.20 -23.45 -7.49
CA ARG A 194 21.85 -22.90 -7.18
C ARG A 194 21.51 -22.83 -5.69
N ALA A 195 22.20 -23.62 -4.85
CA ALA A 195 21.96 -23.71 -3.41
C ALA A 195 22.40 -22.47 -2.61
N THR A 196 23.22 -21.59 -3.17
CA THR A 196 23.81 -20.43 -2.48
C THR A 196 23.09 -19.09 -2.76
N ARG A 197 21.99 -19.12 -3.50
CA ARG A 197 21.28 -17.88 -3.90
C ARG A 197 20.14 -17.54 -2.92
N ALA A 198 20.47 -17.40 -1.65
CA ALA A 198 19.53 -17.00 -0.63
C ALA A 198 19.67 -15.50 -0.32
N VAL A 199 18.55 -14.79 -0.36
CA VAL A 199 18.44 -13.42 0.15
C VAL A 199 18.39 -13.53 1.68
N THR A 200 19.45 -13.05 2.33
CA THR A 200 19.58 -13.05 3.80
C THR A 200 19.17 -11.69 4.38
N VAL A 201 19.10 -11.61 5.71
CA VAL A 201 18.82 -10.36 6.42
C VAL A 201 19.88 -9.29 6.13
N GLU A 202 21.15 -9.70 5.99
CA GLU A 202 22.26 -8.81 5.66
C GLU A 202 22.12 -8.22 4.26
N VAL A 203 21.70 -9.03 3.27
CA VAL A 203 21.41 -8.57 1.90
C VAL A 203 20.28 -7.54 1.91
N VAL A 204 19.20 -7.83 2.64
CA VAL A 204 18.09 -6.87 2.78
C VAL A 204 18.58 -5.57 3.44
N ALA A 205 19.39 -5.65 4.49
CA ALA A 205 19.94 -4.48 5.17
C ALA A 205 20.89 -3.65 4.28
N ALA A 206 21.61 -4.29 3.37
CA ALA A 206 22.52 -3.62 2.44
C ALA A 206 21.79 -2.94 1.27
N CYS A 207 20.68 -3.52 0.81
CA CYS A 207 19.97 -3.05 -0.39
C CYS A 207 18.81 -2.11 -0.10
N VAL A 208 18.08 -2.41 0.98
CA VAL A 208 16.80 -1.75 1.29
C VAL A 208 17.08 -0.59 2.23
N SER A 209 17.00 0.60 1.70
CA SER A 209 17.01 1.81 2.52
C SER A 209 15.75 1.83 3.38
N GLU A 210 15.91 2.13 4.66
CA GLU A 210 14.75 2.44 5.50
C GLU A 210 13.99 3.60 4.86
N ASP A 211 12.69 3.40 4.68
CA ASP A 211 11.83 4.47 4.18
C ASP A 211 11.82 5.61 5.20
N PRO A 212 12.28 6.80 4.85
CA PRO A 212 12.23 7.95 5.77
C PRO A 212 10.80 8.25 6.25
N GLU A 213 9.80 7.89 5.44
CA GLU A 213 8.39 8.11 5.79
C GLU A 213 7.78 6.97 6.62
N LYS A 214 8.41 5.78 6.65
CA LYS A 214 7.69 4.60 7.14
C LYS A 214 8.08 4.05 8.47
N THR A 215 9.24 4.31 9.05
CA THR A 215 9.39 3.88 10.45
C THR A 215 10.73 4.21 11.06
N PRO A 216 10.78 5.21 11.87
CA PRO A 216 11.81 5.29 12.86
C PRO A 216 11.54 4.22 13.94
N PHE A 217 11.84 2.95 13.62
CA PHE A 217 11.70 1.87 14.60
C PHE A 217 12.49 2.16 15.85
N ASN A 218 13.71 2.68 15.67
CA ASN A 218 14.56 3.08 16.78
C ASN A 218 13.92 4.17 17.63
N PHE A 219 13.30 5.17 16.99
CA PHE A 219 12.56 6.22 17.70
C PHE A 219 11.44 5.64 18.56
N ILE A 220 10.59 4.81 17.98
CA ILE A 220 9.49 4.17 18.70
C ILE A 220 10.02 3.22 19.79
N ASP A 221 11.13 2.54 19.57
CA ASP A 221 11.76 1.68 20.55
C ASP A 221 12.29 2.47 21.75
N ALA A 222 12.97 3.58 21.48
CA ALA A 222 13.47 4.48 22.48
C ALA A 222 12.32 5.09 23.34
N VAL A 223 11.23 5.52 22.67
CA VAL A 223 10.02 6.02 23.36
C VAL A 223 9.39 4.92 24.20
N SER A 224 9.26 3.71 23.66
CA SER A 224 8.63 2.58 24.36
C SER A 224 9.44 2.09 25.56
N SER A 225 10.75 2.24 25.50
CA SER A 225 11.66 1.92 26.61
C SER A 225 11.86 3.07 27.62
N LYS A 226 11.14 4.19 27.43
CA LYS A 226 11.23 5.40 28.27
C LYS A 226 12.62 6.03 28.30
N ASN A 227 13.41 5.86 27.25
CA ASN A 227 14.74 6.43 27.14
C ASN A 227 14.66 7.83 26.49
N ALA A 228 14.60 8.88 27.31
CA ALA A 228 14.48 10.26 26.85
C ALA A 228 15.64 10.68 25.94
N ALA A 229 16.89 10.36 26.32
CA ALA A 229 18.07 10.79 25.58
C ALA A 229 18.10 10.19 24.17
N GLU A 230 17.84 8.89 24.06
CA GLU A 230 17.77 8.17 22.80
C GLU A 230 16.57 8.62 21.95
N SER A 231 15.39 8.82 22.57
CA SER A 231 14.20 9.32 21.88
C SER A 231 14.42 10.70 21.25
N LEU A 232 15.07 11.59 21.97
CA LEU A 232 15.42 12.94 21.48
C LEU A 232 16.46 12.87 20.37
N GLN A 233 17.46 11.99 20.48
CA GLN A 233 18.46 11.82 19.44
C GLN A 233 17.83 11.27 18.16
N GLU A 234 17.05 10.19 18.25
CA GLU A 234 16.34 9.61 17.12
C GLU A 234 15.37 10.60 16.47
N MET A 235 14.66 11.42 17.27
CA MET A 235 13.82 12.48 16.75
C MET A 235 14.64 13.48 15.92
N ARG A 236 15.78 13.96 16.42
CA ARG A 236 16.65 14.91 15.70
C ARG A 236 17.17 14.31 14.40
N ASP A 237 17.61 13.06 14.43
CA ASP A 237 18.09 12.35 13.23
C ASP A 237 16.99 12.21 12.17
N LEU A 238 15.75 11.96 12.60
CA LEU A 238 14.60 11.94 11.69
C LEU A 238 14.26 13.31 11.15
N ARG A 239 14.35 14.35 11.97
CA ARG A 239 14.11 15.73 11.56
C ARG A 239 15.14 16.19 10.49
N THR A 240 16.41 15.84 10.65
CA THR A 240 17.44 16.13 9.63
C THR A 240 17.18 15.43 8.30
N ARG A 241 16.46 14.29 8.33
CA ARG A 241 16.01 13.56 7.14
C ARG A 241 14.66 14.06 6.60
N GLY A 242 14.10 15.14 7.15
CA GLY A 242 12.85 15.75 6.67
C GLY A 242 11.56 15.22 7.30
N ALA A 243 11.63 14.38 8.34
CA ALA A 243 10.43 13.89 9.03
C ALA A 243 9.65 15.06 9.67
N ASN A 244 8.32 15.06 9.53
CA ASN A 244 7.46 16.08 10.14
C ASN A 244 7.16 15.73 11.61
N PRO A 245 7.27 16.66 12.58
CA PRO A 245 6.96 16.41 13.99
C PRO A 245 5.54 15.87 14.23
N ILE A 246 4.55 16.37 13.47
CA ILE A 246 3.17 15.89 13.56
C ILE A 246 3.07 14.42 13.11
N MET A 247 3.86 14.01 12.13
CA MET A 247 3.95 12.62 11.73
C MET A 247 4.54 11.75 12.85
N LEU A 248 5.59 12.21 13.54
CA LEU A 248 6.19 11.50 14.67
C LEU A 248 5.20 11.35 15.82
N LEU A 249 4.42 12.39 16.12
CA LEU A 249 3.35 12.34 17.11
C LEU A 249 2.28 11.30 16.74
N SER A 250 1.84 11.29 15.48
CA SER A 250 0.87 10.32 14.97
C SER A 250 1.39 8.87 15.05
N MET A 251 2.69 8.68 14.81
CA MET A 251 3.33 7.36 14.94
C MET A 251 3.36 6.87 16.37
N MET A 252 3.71 7.74 17.32
CA MET A 252 3.65 7.40 18.75
C MET A 252 2.22 7.01 19.15
N ALA A 253 1.21 7.80 18.77
CA ALA A 253 -0.18 7.53 19.10
C ALA A 253 -0.65 6.17 18.54
N ASN A 254 -0.33 5.89 17.26
CA ASN A 254 -0.64 4.60 16.63
C ASN A 254 0.06 3.42 17.34
N HIS A 255 1.31 3.61 17.73
CA HIS A 255 2.08 2.58 18.42
C HIS A 255 1.53 2.29 19.80
N PHE A 256 1.22 3.31 20.61
CA PHE A 256 0.60 3.13 21.92
C PHE A 256 -0.78 2.49 21.82
N GLY A 257 -1.58 2.87 20.82
CA GLY A 257 -2.85 2.20 20.51
C GLY A 257 -2.69 0.72 20.15
N LEU A 258 -1.66 0.37 19.40
CA LEU A 258 -1.33 -1.02 19.09
C LEU A 258 -0.86 -1.78 20.33
N THR A 259 0.01 -1.17 21.12
CA THR A 259 0.55 -1.72 22.38
C THR A 259 -0.55 -2.02 23.38
N TRP A 260 -1.52 -1.10 23.53
CA TRP A 260 -2.71 -1.29 24.34
C TRP A 260 -3.52 -2.51 23.89
N ARG A 261 -3.89 -2.55 22.60
CA ARG A 261 -4.67 -3.65 22.04
C ARG A 261 -3.94 -4.99 22.12
N ALA A 262 -2.61 -4.99 21.96
CA ALA A 262 -1.81 -6.20 22.08
C ALA A 262 -1.83 -6.74 23.53
N LYS A 263 -1.69 -5.85 24.52
CA LYS A 263 -1.78 -6.21 25.95
C LYS A 263 -3.15 -6.77 26.30
N GLU A 264 -4.21 -6.10 25.88
CA GLU A 264 -5.59 -6.53 26.12
C GLU A 264 -5.89 -7.88 25.46
N SER A 265 -5.50 -8.06 24.19
CA SER A 265 -5.70 -9.32 23.47
C SER A 265 -4.97 -10.48 24.11
N SER A 266 -3.75 -10.25 24.62
CA SER A 266 -3.00 -11.25 25.36
C SER A 266 -3.67 -11.62 26.68
N GLN A 267 -4.23 -10.66 27.42
CA GLN A 267 -4.97 -10.92 28.64
C GLN A 267 -6.26 -11.69 28.39
N ARG A 268 -6.88 -11.52 27.23
CA ARG A 268 -8.04 -12.30 26.77
C ARG A 268 -7.66 -13.71 26.29
N GLY A 269 -6.40 -14.12 26.39
CA GLY A 269 -5.94 -15.46 26.05
C GLY A 269 -5.67 -15.68 24.56
N ILE A 270 -5.59 -14.63 23.73
CA ILE A 270 -5.25 -14.78 22.32
C ILE A 270 -3.76 -15.18 22.22
N PRO A 271 -3.45 -16.35 21.59
CA PRO A 271 -2.08 -16.81 21.43
C PRO A 271 -1.23 -15.80 20.65
N GLN A 272 0.04 -15.63 21.05
CA GLN A 272 0.96 -14.71 20.39
C GLN A 272 1.09 -14.96 18.87
N ALA A 273 1.03 -16.22 18.43
CA ALA A 273 1.08 -16.58 17.01
C ALA A 273 -0.12 -16.05 16.21
N SER A 274 -1.27 -15.86 16.84
CA SER A 274 -2.52 -15.37 16.23
C SER A 274 -2.71 -13.86 16.39
N LEU A 275 -1.86 -13.21 17.18
CA LEU A 275 -2.04 -11.81 17.58
C LEU A 275 -1.99 -10.86 16.38
N GLY A 276 -1.08 -11.10 15.43
CA GLY A 276 -0.98 -10.30 14.21
C GLY A 276 -2.28 -10.29 13.40
N LYS A 277 -2.89 -11.47 13.23
CA LYS A 277 -4.18 -11.62 12.55
C LYS A 277 -5.31 -10.95 13.32
N ALA A 278 -5.36 -11.12 14.64
CA ALA A 278 -6.40 -10.54 15.49
C ALA A 278 -6.34 -9.00 15.51
N LEU A 279 -5.15 -8.42 15.44
CA LEU A 279 -4.93 -6.97 15.47
C LEU A 279 -4.91 -6.33 14.05
N GLY A 280 -4.90 -7.13 12.99
CA GLY A 280 -4.81 -6.64 11.61
C GLY A 280 -3.44 -6.04 11.26
N VAL A 281 -2.37 -6.49 11.93
CA VAL A 281 -1.01 -6.00 11.75
C VAL A 281 -0.03 -7.14 11.43
N HIS A 282 1.18 -6.78 10.99
CA HIS A 282 2.22 -7.77 10.77
C HIS A 282 2.53 -8.55 12.07
N PRO A 283 2.73 -9.88 12.02
CA PRO A 283 3.02 -10.69 13.21
C PRO A 283 4.19 -10.17 14.06
N TYR A 284 5.25 -9.70 13.39
CA TYR A 284 6.40 -9.09 14.07
C TYR A 284 5.99 -7.82 14.86
N SER A 285 5.21 -6.92 14.25
CA SER A 285 4.72 -5.70 14.92
C SER A 285 3.84 -6.02 16.11
N ALA A 286 2.96 -7.02 15.99
CA ALA A 286 2.13 -7.49 17.10
C ALA A 286 2.98 -8.08 18.24
N LYS A 287 3.98 -8.91 17.91
CA LYS A 287 4.93 -9.49 18.87
C LYS A 287 5.71 -8.40 19.59
N LYS A 288 6.22 -7.43 18.86
CA LYS A 288 7.00 -6.31 19.40
C LYS A 288 6.15 -5.43 20.31
N ALA A 289 4.93 -5.04 19.87
CA ALA A 289 4.00 -4.29 20.69
C ALA A 289 3.64 -5.01 22.00
N LEU A 290 3.44 -6.34 21.94
CA LEU A 290 3.21 -7.14 23.14
C LEU A 290 4.42 -7.15 24.08
N GLN A 291 5.64 -7.25 23.55
CA GLN A 291 6.85 -7.18 24.36
C GLN A 291 6.99 -5.83 25.04
N GLN A 292 6.79 -4.75 24.31
CA GLN A 292 6.88 -3.38 24.81
C GLN A 292 5.77 -3.04 25.80
N SER A 293 4.59 -3.67 25.67
CA SER A 293 3.48 -3.49 26.59
C SER A 293 3.80 -3.90 28.04
N LYS A 294 4.85 -4.68 28.26
CA LYS A 294 5.30 -5.08 29.59
C LYS A 294 5.91 -3.92 30.39
N HIS A 295 6.43 -2.90 29.71
CA HIS A 295 7.04 -1.71 30.30
C HIS A 295 6.01 -0.63 30.68
N TRP A 296 4.73 -0.85 30.34
CA TRP A 296 3.66 0.13 30.51
C TRP A 296 2.46 -0.45 31.21
N SER A 297 2.03 0.18 32.30
CA SER A 297 0.71 -0.10 32.90
C SER A 297 -0.40 0.54 32.04
N TYR A 298 -1.64 0.12 32.23
CA TYR A 298 -2.77 0.77 31.53
C TYR A 298 -2.90 2.25 31.88
N ALA A 299 -2.72 2.59 33.17
CA ALA A 299 -2.77 3.98 33.62
C ALA A 299 -1.67 4.84 32.98
N GLN A 300 -0.46 4.30 32.84
CA GLN A 300 0.64 4.99 32.16
C GLN A 300 0.36 5.17 30.65
N MET A 301 -0.20 4.16 30.00
CA MET A 301 -0.57 4.27 28.57
C MET A 301 -1.71 5.28 28.37
N GLU A 302 -2.69 5.31 29.25
CA GLU A 302 -3.77 6.31 29.24
C GLU A 302 -3.21 7.73 29.39
N THR A 303 -2.33 7.95 30.37
CA THR A 303 -1.64 9.22 30.56
C THR A 303 -0.81 9.60 29.33
N ALA A 304 -0.08 8.65 28.75
CA ALA A 304 0.70 8.89 27.53
C ALA A 304 -0.18 9.32 26.35
N MET A 305 -1.31 8.64 26.13
CA MET A 305 -2.27 9.00 25.07
C MET A 305 -2.90 10.38 25.33
N TYR A 306 -3.18 10.72 26.57
CA TYR A 306 -3.69 12.05 26.94
C TYR A 306 -2.65 13.15 26.66
N LEU A 307 -1.38 12.94 27.02
CA LEU A 307 -0.29 13.88 26.71
C LEU A 307 -0.09 14.06 25.21
N MET A 308 -0.20 12.98 24.42
CA MET A 308 -0.14 13.06 22.95
C MET A 308 -1.30 13.88 22.41
N LEU A 309 -2.52 13.70 22.92
CA LEU A 309 -3.68 14.49 22.52
C LEU A 309 -3.49 15.98 22.84
N GLN A 310 -3.00 16.31 24.03
CA GLN A 310 -2.70 17.70 24.39
C GLN A 310 -1.64 18.33 23.48
N SER A 311 -0.60 17.58 23.11
CA SER A 311 0.42 18.01 22.18
C SER A 311 -0.17 18.29 20.79
N ASP A 312 -1.00 17.39 20.27
CA ASP A 312 -1.69 17.54 18.98
C ASP A 312 -2.59 18.79 18.95
N GLU A 313 -3.40 18.98 20.00
CA GLU A 313 -4.24 20.19 20.13
C GLU A 313 -3.43 21.48 20.21
N SER A 314 -2.34 21.47 20.97
CA SER A 314 -1.50 22.67 21.16
C SER A 314 -0.80 23.08 19.86
N ILE A 315 -0.32 22.09 19.10
CA ILE A 315 0.26 22.31 17.76
C ILE A 315 -0.82 22.84 16.80
N LYS A 316 -1.96 22.19 16.71
CA LYS A 316 -3.04 22.57 15.78
C LYS A 316 -3.61 23.95 16.06
N ARG A 317 -3.58 24.38 17.32
CA ARG A 317 -4.01 25.72 17.75
C ARG A 317 -2.88 26.78 17.65
N GLY A 318 -1.71 26.40 17.18
CA GLY A 318 -0.55 27.31 17.06
C GLY A 318 0.00 27.83 18.40
N ARG A 319 -0.25 27.11 19.51
CA ARG A 319 0.17 27.53 20.86
C ARG A 319 1.64 27.24 21.15
N ILE A 320 2.20 26.28 20.45
CA ILE A 320 3.57 25.81 20.64
C ILE A 320 4.15 25.40 19.29
N ASP A 321 5.46 25.59 19.13
CA ASP A 321 6.20 25.07 18.00
C ASP A 321 6.10 23.52 17.95
N PRO A 322 5.86 22.91 16.78
CA PRO A 322 5.70 21.47 16.67
C PRO A 322 6.89 20.65 17.17
N ASP A 323 8.12 21.08 16.89
CA ASP A 323 9.34 20.38 17.34
C ASP A 323 9.45 20.43 18.86
N LEU A 324 9.27 21.61 19.44
CA LEU A 324 9.32 21.82 20.89
C LEU A 324 8.21 21.04 21.61
N SER A 325 7.02 20.94 21.00
CA SER A 325 5.91 20.16 21.58
C SER A 325 6.26 18.67 21.67
N VAL A 326 6.84 18.12 20.60
CA VAL A 326 7.23 16.70 20.58
C VAL A 326 8.42 16.45 21.52
N GLU A 327 9.43 17.33 21.59
CA GLU A 327 10.53 17.21 22.56
C GLU A 327 10.04 17.18 24.01
N ASN A 328 9.15 18.10 24.37
CA ASN A 328 8.54 18.15 25.70
C ASN A 328 7.74 16.88 26.00
N LEU A 329 6.99 16.37 25.03
CA LEU A 329 6.25 15.13 25.15
C LEU A 329 7.18 13.93 25.40
N LEU A 330 8.30 13.81 24.66
CA LEU A 330 9.27 12.73 24.86
C LEU A 330 9.84 12.72 26.27
N VAL A 331 10.18 13.90 26.80
CA VAL A 331 10.65 14.06 28.18
C VAL A 331 9.55 13.71 29.20
N ALA A 332 8.30 14.10 28.93
CA ALA A 332 7.19 13.77 29.82
C ALA A 332 6.91 12.26 29.83
N LEU A 333 6.91 11.60 28.66
CA LEU A 333 6.69 10.15 28.55
C LEU A 333 7.78 9.35 29.28
N SER A 334 9.02 9.78 29.23
CA SER A 334 10.12 9.08 29.92
C SER A 334 10.00 9.12 31.45
N LYS A 335 9.27 10.10 32.00
CA LYS A 335 9.04 10.27 33.45
C LYS A 335 7.83 9.49 33.96
N LEU A 336 7.05 8.85 33.10
CA LEU A 336 5.94 7.98 33.50
C LEU A 336 6.52 6.67 34.06
N GLY A 337 7.15 6.76 35.19
CA GLY A 337 7.79 5.67 35.91
C GLY A 337 6.84 4.83 36.72
#